data_896f53772796be3d51f15562dd81e347
#
_entry.id   896f53772796be3d51f15562dd81e347
#
_cell.length_a   1.000
_cell.length_b   1.000
_cell.length_c   1.000
_cell.angle_alpha   90.00
_cell.angle_beta   90.00
_cell.angle_gamma   90.00
#
_symmetry.space_group_name_H-M   'P 1'
#
loop_
_entity.id
_entity.type
_entity.pdbx_description
1 polymer ?
#
loop_
_entity_poly.entity_id
_entity_poly.type
_entity_poly.pdbx_seq_one_letter_code
_entity_poly.pdbx_strand_id
1 'polypeptide(L)'
;ESIFNLLRAKYYLTTLIIMVPFLIMMFPIAKGKITLLAAIAYLIFVVGFVFFMLLQLAVYNTRTLPLNSNLMKSNKSSNWIQGLVTGSAFMLPLLIDKLLSALLPEEVAHTILIVIGFGFIATHNLWIKNIYKRFMKRRYQNMEEFRASR
;
A
#
# COMPACT_ATOMS: atom_id res chain seq x y z
N GLU A 1 -3.44 -5.63 22.05
CA GLU A 1 -2.09 -5.01 21.96
C GLU A 1 -1.18 -5.76 21.01
N SER A 2 -1.16 -7.09 21.05
CA SER A 2 -0.38 -7.96 20.15
C SER A 2 -0.70 -7.75 18.66
N ILE A 3 -1.98 -7.67 18.25
CA ILE A 3 -2.40 -7.51 16.84
C ILE A 3 -2.03 -6.12 16.32
N PHE A 4 -2.13 -5.08 17.14
CA PHE A 4 -1.70 -3.73 16.76
C PHE A 4 -0.19 -3.68 16.48
N ASN A 5 0.60 -4.28 17.38
CA ASN A 5 2.05 -4.38 17.21
C ASN A 5 2.42 -5.21 15.97
N LEU A 6 1.67 -6.29 15.69
CA LEU A 6 1.85 -7.10 14.48
C LEU A 6 1.58 -6.30 13.21
N LEU A 7 0.48 -5.53 13.15
CA LEU A 7 0.16 -4.68 12.00
C LEU A 7 1.24 -3.63 11.76
N ARG A 8 1.74 -3.02 12.85
CA ARG A 8 2.82 -2.03 12.77
C ARG A 8 4.13 -2.64 12.31
N ALA A 9 4.50 -3.80 12.85
CA ALA A 9 5.68 -4.55 12.44
C ALA A 9 5.60 -4.97 10.98
N LYS A 10 4.43 -5.45 10.53
CA LYS A 10 4.18 -5.80 9.13
C LYS A 10 4.33 -4.61 8.21
N TYR A 11 3.81 -3.44 8.59
CA TYR A 11 3.98 -2.21 7.83
C TYR A 11 5.47 -1.85 7.66
N TYR A 12 6.24 -1.85 8.76
CA TYR A 12 7.66 -1.52 8.71
C TYR A 12 8.46 -2.53 7.88
N LEU A 13 8.20 -3.83 8.07
CA LEU A 13 8.89 -4.89 7.34
C LEU A 13 8.61 -4.77 5.83
N THR A 14 7.34 -4.59 5.43
CA THR A 14 6.96 -4.46 4.02
C THR A 14 7.55 -3.20 3.41
N THR A 15 7.56 -2.09 4.14
CA THR A 15 8.20 -0.85 3.73
C THR A 15 9.69 -1.06 3.44
N LEU A 16 10.40 -1.71 4.36
CA LEU A 16 11.83 -1.97 4.23
C LEU A 16 12.13 -2.90 3.05
N ILE A 17 11.36 -3.98 2.89
CA ILE A 17 11.51 -4.93 1.78
C ILE A 17 11.30 -4.26 0.42
N ILE A 18 10.42 -3.27 0.33
CA ILE A 18 10.16 -2.55 -0.94
C ILE A 18 11.15 -1.41 -1.14
N MET A 19 11.43 -0.61 -0.11
CA MET A 19 12.31 0.56 -0.24
C MET A 19 13.76 0.19 -0.59
N VAL A 20 14.30 -0.83 0.06
CA VAL A 20 15.74 -1.17 -0.10
C VAL A 20 16.06 -1.64 -1.53
N PRO A 21 15.37 -2.64 -2.11
CA PRO A 21 15.64 -3.05 -3.49
C PRO A 21 15.35 -1.94 -4.49
N PHE A 22 14.29 -1.15 -4.28
CA PHE A 22 13.93 -0.05 -5.17
C PHE A 22 15.03 1.01 -5.22
N LEU A 23 15.55 1.43 -4.08
CA LEU A 23 16.65 2.41 -4.02
C LEU A 23 17.91 1.86 -4.67
N ILE A 24 18.25 0.59 -4.43
CA ILE A 24 19.42 -0.05 -5.05
C ILE A 24 19.29 -0.08 -6.58
N MET A 25 18.10 -0.39 -7.10
CA MET A 25 17.86 -0.45 -8.54
C MET A 25 17.80 0.93 -9.20
N MET A 26 17.26 1.94 -8.52
CA MET A 26 17.08 3.27 -9.08
C MET A 26 18.35 4.10 -9.08
N PHE A 27 19.28 3.87 -8.16
CA PHE A 27 20.51 4.65 -8.04
C PHE A 27 21.38 4.64 -9.33
N PRO A 28 21.64 3.49 -9.99
CA PRO A 28 22.39 3.48 -11.25
C PRO A 28 21.56 3.95 -12.46
N ILE A 29 20.23 3.92 -12.39
CA ILE A 29 19.35 4.26 -13.53
C ILE A 29 19.04 5.76 -13.55
N ALA A 30 19.04 6.41 -12.41
CA ALA A 30 18.72 7.83 -12.28
C ALA A 30 19.85 8.71 -12.85
N LYS A 31 19.76 9.01 -14.14
CA LYS A 31 20.76 9.85 -14.84
C LYS A 31 20.60 11.36 -14.63
N GLY A 32 19.61 11.81 -13.85
CA GLY A 32 19.34 13.23 -13.61
C GLY A 32 18.61 13.50 -12.30
N LYS A 33 18.70 14.75 -11.83
CA LYS A 33 18.06 15.18 -10.58
C LYS A 33 16.54 15.02 -10.62
N ILE A 34 15.90 15.35 -11.74
CA ILE A 34 14.43 15.24 -11.91
C ILE A 34 13.98 13.79 -11.86
N THR A 35 14.69 12.88 -12.53
CA THR A 35 14.37 11.45 -12.52
C THR A 35 14.54 10.84 -11.13
N LEU A 36 15.56 11.25 -10.39
CA LEU A 36 15.77 10.82 -9.01
C LEU A 36 14.67 11.34 -8.09
N LEU A 37 14.30 12.62 -8.24
CA LEU A 37 13.23 13.25 -7.47
C LEU A 37 11.89 12.55 -7.71
N ALA A 38 11.56 12.26 -8.97
CA ALA A 38 10.37 11.49 -9.34
C ALA A 38 10.35 10.11 -8.69
N ALA A 39 11.47 9.37 -8.77
CA ALA A 39 11.58 8.05 -8.19
C ALA A 39 11.36 8.05 -6.66
N ILE A 40 11.96 9.01 -5.97
CA ILE A 40 11.78 9.20 -4.53
C ILE A 40 10.33 9.57 -4.22
N ALA A 41 9.73 10.46 -5.00
CA ALA A 41 8.34 10.90 -4.83
C ALA A 41 7.37 9.73 -4.94
N TYR A 42 7.49 8.90 -5.98
CA TYR A 42 6.66 7.70 -6.14
C TYR A 42 6.86 6.70 -5.01
N LEU A 43 8.10 6.46 -4.61
CA LEU A 43 8.40 5.53 -3.52
C LEU A 43 7.74 5.96 -2.20
N ILE A 44 7.91 7.24 -1.83
CA ILE A 44 7.35 7.79 -0.58
C ILE A 44 5.83 7.78 -0.63
N PHE A 45 5.24 8.10 -1.78
CA PHE A 45 3.79 8.06 -1.96
C PHE A 45 3.24 6.62 -1.85
N VAL A 46 3.92 5.63 -2.46
CA VAL A 46 3.54 4.22 -2.36
C VAL A 46 3.61 3.74 -0.90
N VAL A 47 4.70 4.01 -0.21
CA VAL A 47 4.88 3.61 1.19
C VAL A 47 3.85 4.27 2.12
N GLY A 48 3.53 5.53 1.88
CA GLY A 48 2.52 6.23 2.68
C GLY A 48 1.10 5.85 2.28
N PHE A 49 0.67 6.30 1.11
CA PHE A 49 -0.72 6.25 0.69
C PHE A 49 -1.16 4.87 0.21
N VAL A 50 -0.38 4.21 -0.66
CA VAL A 50 -0.81 2.91 -1.21
C VAL A 50 -0.87 1.86 -0.12
N PHE A 51 0.09 1.83 0.80
CA PHE A 51 0.03 0.91 1.94
C PHE A 51 -1.13 1.19 2.88
N PHE A 52 -1.47 2.46 3.11
CA PHE A 52 -2.68 2.82 3.83
C PHE A 52 -3.92 2.20 3.16
N MET A 53 -4.07 2.35 1.85
CA MET A 53 -5.19 1.78 1.10
C MET A 53 -5.23 0.25 1.15
N LEU A 54 -4.09 -0.41 0.97
CA LEU A 54 -3.99 -1.87 1.02
C LEU A 54 -4.31 -2.44 2.39
N LEU A 55 -3.89 -1.78 3.48
CA LEU A 55 -4.23 -2.21 4.83
C LEU A 55 -5.71 -1.98 5.16
N GLN A 56 -6.32 -0.90 4.65
CA GLN A 56 -7.77 -0.71 4.75
C GLN A 56 -8.52 -1.84 4.04
N LEU A 57 -8.08 -2.22 2.84
CA LEU A 57 -8.68 -3.31 2.08
C LEU A 57 -8.56 -4.66 2.81
N ALA A 58 -7.44 -4.90 3.49
CA ALA A 58 -7.20 -6.13 4.23
C ALA A 58 -8.21 -6.37 5.37
N VAL A 59 -8.76 -5.30 5.96
CA VAL A 59 -9.81 -5.41 6.99
C VAL A 59 -11.10 -6.03 6.43
N TYR A 60 -11.36 -5.83 5.15
CA TYR A 60 -12.57 -6.34 4.47
C TYR A 60 -12.33 -7.65 3.73
N ASN A 61 -11.11 -8.18 3.79
CA ASN A 61 -10.79 -9.47 3.18
C ASN A 61 -11.20 -10.61 4.11
N THR A 62 -12.20 -11.39 3.69
CA THR A 62 -12.81 -12.48 4.45
C THR A 62 -12.40 -13.87 3.95
N ARG A 63 -11.50 -13.93 2.97
CA ARG A 63 -11.09 -15.20 2.35
C ARG A 63 -9.85 -15.79 2.99
N THR A 64 -9.90 -17.08 3.28
CA THR A 64 -8.74 -17.90 3.68
C THR A 64 -8.04 -18.47 2.46
N LEU A 65 -6.71 -18.47 2.48
CA LEU A 65 -5.93 -19.28 1.56
C LEU A 65 -5.92 -20.72 2.10
N PRO A 66 -6.43 -21.72 1.36
CA PRO A 66 -6.34 -23.11 1.79
C PRO A 66 -4.86 -23.52 1.85
N LEU A 67 -4.44 -24.09 2.98
CA LEU A 67 -3.05 -24.48 3.26
C LEU A 67 -2.44 -25.44 2.23
N ASN A 68 -3.29 -26.22 1.54
CA ASN A 68 -2.90 -27.24 0.56
C ASN A 68 -3.07 -26.80 -0.91
N SER A 69 -3.40 -25.54 -1.18
CA SER A 69 -3.50 -25.05 -2.55
C SER A 69 -2.12 -24.67 -3.06
N ASN A 70 -1.69 -25.28 -4.16
CA ASN A 70 -0.59 -24.74 -4.94
C ASN A 70 -0.94 -23.28 -5.30
N LEU A 71 -0.04 -22.34 -5.05
CA LEU A 71 -0.23 -20.91 -5.29
C LEU A 71 -0.75 -20.58 -6.71
N MET A 72 -0.48 -21.47 -7.67
CA MET A 72 -1.00 -21.39 -9.04
C MET A 72 -2.45 -21.84 -9.23
N LYS A 73 -3.01 -22.68 -8.33
CA LYS A 73 -4.40 -23.17 -8.44
C LYS A 73 -5.42 -22.33 -7.68
N SER A 74 -4.99 -21.42 -6.84
CA SER A 74 -5.88 -20.53 -6.07
C SER A 74 -6.58 -19.45 -6.90
N ASN A 75 -6.34 -19.41 -8.20
CA ASN A 75 -6.82 -18.36 -9.11
C ASN A 75 -8.33 -18.35 -9.40
N LYS A 76 -9.12 -19.30 -8.88
CA LYS A 76 -10.56 -19.35 -9.21
C LYS A 76 -11.44 -18.38 -8.41
N SER A 77 -10.90 -17.58 -7.51
CA SER A 77 -11.70 -16.60 -6.77
C SER A 77 -10.93 -15.32 -6.42
N SER A 78 -10.09 -14.87 -7.34
CA SER A 78 -9.54 -13.52 -7.24
C SER A 78 -10.73 -12.54 -7.18
N ASN A 79 -10.85 -11.82 -6.06
CA ASN A 79 -11.78 -10.70 -5.99
C ASN A 79 -11.32 -9.67 -7.02
N TRP A 80 -11.96 -9.62 -8.17
CA TRP A 80 -11.68 -8.62 -9.20
C TRP A 80 -11.71 -7.20 -8.60
N ILE A 81 -12.59 -6.97 -7.61
CA ILE A 81 -12.67 -5.73 -6.84
C ILE A 81 -11.35 -5.46 -6.11
N GLN A 82 -10.75 -6.48 -5.47
CA GLN A 82 -9.46 -6.33 -4.80
C GLN A 82 -8.34 -6.00 -5.80
N GLY A 83 -8.35 -6.66 -6.94
CA GLY A 83 -7.43 -6.38 -8.05
C GLY A 83 -7.60 -4.96 -8.59
N LEU A 84 -8.84 -4.50 -8.78
CA LEU A 84 -9.14 -3.13 -9.21
C LEU A 84 -8.67 -2.11 -8.19
N VAL A 85 -9.00 -2.28 -6.89
CA VAL A 85 -8.58 -1.34 -5.84
C VAL A 85 -7.06 -1.29 -5.72
N THR A 86 -6.40 -2.45 -5.78
CA THR A 86 -4.94 -2.50 -5.74
C THR A 86 -4.33 -1.84 -6.98
N GLY A 87 -4.80 -2.17 -8.17
CA GLY A 87 -4.33 -1.59 -9.42
C GLY A 87 -4.56 -0.08 -9.48
N SER A 88 -5.75 0.40 -9.08
CA SER A 88 -6.04 1.83 -9.02
C SER A 88 -5.17 2.55 -8.00
N ALA A 89 -4.88 1.96 -6.84
CA ALA A 89 -4.02 2.54 -5.83
C ALA A 89 -2.57 2.75 -6.34
N PHE A 90 -2.04 1.82 -7.14
CA PHE A 90 -0.72 1.98 -7.76
C PHE A 90 -0.72 2.93 -8.95
N MET A 91 -1.84 3.06 -9.67
CA MET A 91 -1.98 4.03 -10.78
C MET A 91 -2.18 5.46 -10.30
N LEU A 92 -2.69 5.64 -9.09
CA LEU A 92 -3.05 6.95 -8.55
C LEU A 92 -1.88 7.94 -8.47
N PRO A 93 -0.66 7.57 -8.03
CA PRO A 93 0.48 8.49 -8.05
C PRO A 93 0.83 8.96 -9.46
N LEU A 94 0.74 8.08 -10.47
CA LEU A 94 1.01 8.43 -11.87
C LEU A 94 -0.04 9.41 -12.42
N LEU A 95 -1.31 9.22 -12.06
CA LEU A 95 -2.39 10.12 -12.46
C LEU A 95 -2.26 11.49 -11.80
N ILE A 96 -1.95 11.53 -10.50
CA ILE A 96 -1.74 12.78 -9.77
C ILE A 96 -0.54 13.53 -10.33
N ASP A 97 0.57 12.83 -10.58
CA ASP A 97 1.77 13.41 -11.14
C ASP A 97 1.51 14.05 -12.51
N LYS A 98 0.88 13.34 -13.43
CA LYS A 98 0.50 13.87 -14.74
C LYS A 98 -0.42 15.08 -14.64
N LEU A 99 -1.38 15.04 -13.73
CA LEU A 99 -2.32 16.15 -13.53
C LEU A 99 -1.61 17.38 -12.96
N LEU A 100 -0.73 17.18 -12.00
CA LEU A 100 0.06 18.26 -11.41
C LEU A 100 1.08 18.83 -12.41
N SER A 101 1.77 17.98 -13.17
CA SER A 101 2.76 18.41 -14.18
C SER A 101 2.13 19.12 -15.37
N ALA A 102 0.82 18.97 -15.59
CA ALA A 102 0.09 19.77 -16.57
C ALA A 102 -0.18 21.22 -16.12
N LEU A 103 -0.16 21.46 -14.81
CA LEU A 103 -0.48 22.76 -14.20
C LEU A 103 0.73 23.44 -13.57
N LEU A 104 1.74 22.67 -13.18
CA LEU A 104 2.89 23.11 -12.40
C LEU A 104 4.19 22.55 -12.98
N PRO A 105 5.35 23.18 -12.72
CA PRO A 105 6.65 22.60 -13.07
C PRO A 105 6.83 21.20 -12.45
N GLU A 106 7.49 20.29 -13.15
CA GLU A 106 7.69 18.89 -12.72
C GLU A 106 8.31 18.77 -11.33
N GLU A 107 9.27 19.63 -10.99
CA GLU A 107 9.90 19.65 -9.66
C GLU A 107 8.89 19.92 -8.54
N VAL A 108 7.94 20.82 -8.79
CA VAL A 108 6.90 21.20 -7.82
C VAL A 108 5.89 20.04 -7.69
N ALA A 109 5.51 19.41 -8.80
CA ALA A 109 4.61 18.26 -8.81
C ALA A 109 5.18 17.10 -7.96
N HIS A 110 6.44 16.72 -8.18
CA HIS A 110 7.11 15.69 -7.40
C HIS A 110 7.26 16.06 -5.92
N THR A 111 7.53 17.34 -5.63
CA THR A 111 7.60 17.82 -4.24
C THR A 111 6.26 17.69 -3.53
N ILE A 112 5.15 17.99 -4.19
CA ILE A 112 3.80 17.79 -3.63
C ILE A 112 3.54 16.33 -3.31
N LEU A 113 3.90 15.40 -4.21
CA LEU A 113 3.77 13.95 -3.96
C LEU A 113 4.58 13.51 -2.74
N ILE A 114 5.81 14.02 -2.59
CA ILE A 114 6.65 13.75 -1.42
C ILE A 114 5.96 14.22 -0.14
N VAL A 115 5.44 15.44 -0.12
CA VAL A 115 4.76 16.02 1.05
C VAL A 115 3.54 15.20 1.44
N ILE A 116 2.71 14.81 0.47
CA ILE A 116 1.54 13.95 0.71
C ILE A 116 1.97 12.60 1.29
N GLY A 117 2.94 11.94 0.66
CA GLY A 117 3.44 10.64 1.11
C GLY A 117 4.04 10.70 2.52
N PHE A 118 4.85 11.72 2.82
CA PHE A 118 5.37 11.96 4.16
C PHE A 118 4.27 12.22 5.19
N GLY A 119 3.23 12.95 4.83
CA GLY A 119 2.06 13.16 5.70
C GLY A 119 1.42 11.83 6.12
N PHE A 120 1.23 10.91 5.17
CA PHE A 120 0.72 9.57 5.46
C PHE A 120 1.69 8.74 6.30
N ILE A 121 3.01 8.81 6.04
CA ILE A 121 4.02 8.11 6.82
C ILE A 121 4.08 8.68 8.25
N ALA A 122 4.08 9.99 8.43
CA ALA A 122 4.10 10.63 9.74
C ALA A 122 2.87 10.26 10.59
N THR A 123 1.71 10.15 9.95
CA THR A 123 0.44 9.78 10.60
C THR A 123 0.19 8.28 10.69
N HIS A 124 1.18 7.42 10.33
CA HIS A 124 0.99 5.96 10.25
C HIS A 124 0.43 5.34 11.54
N ASN A 125 0.84 5.79 12.71
CA ASN A 125 0.33 5.29 13.98
C ASN A 125 -1.17 5.57 14.17
N LEU A 126 -1.67 6.70 13.66
CA LEU A 126 -3.08 7.09 13.77
C LEU A 126 -3.96 6.21 12.88
N TRP A 127 -3.59 6.06 11.62
CA TRP A 127 -4.39 5.27 10.69
C TRP A 127 -4.25 3.76 10.93
N ILE A 128 -3.10 3.24 11.39
CA ILE A 128 -2.97 1.85 11.83
C ILE A 128 -3.87 1.58 13.04
N LYS A 129 -3.93 2.52 14.00
CA LYS A 129 -4.85 2.42 15.15
C LYS A 129 -6.32 2.38 14.72
N ASN A 130 -6.69 3.18 13.70
CA ASN A 130 -8.04 3.18 13.14
C ASN A 130 -8.36 1.85 12.44
N ILE A 131 -7.43 1.34 11.64
CA ILE A 131 -7.53 0.03 10.97
C ILE A 131 -7.70 -1.07 12.01
N TYR A 132 -6.89 -1.07 13.08
CA TYR A 132 -7.00 -2.02 14.17
C TYR A 132 -8.38 -1.99 14.84
N LYS A 133 -8.92 -0.81 15.13
CA LYS A 133 -10.27 -0.67 15.70
C LYS A 133 -11.34 -1.27 14.79
N ARG A 134 -11.26 -1.00 13.47
CA ARG A 134 -12.19 -1.55 12.48
C ARG A 134 -12.05 -3.07 12.36
N PHE A 135 -10.83 -3.59 12.35
CA PHE A 135 -10.56 -5.02 12.35
C PHE A 135 -11.16 -5.70 13.57
N MET A 136 -10.95 -5.16 14.77
CA MET A 136 -11.50 -5.71 16.01
C MET A 136 -13.03 -5.69 16.03
N LYS A 137 -13.68 -4.66 15.47
CA LYS A 137 -15.14 -4.59 15.35
C LYS A 137 -15.69 -5.69 14.43
N ARG A 138 -14.98 -6.02 13.35
CA ARG A 138 -15.41 -7.01 12.35
C ARG A 138 -14.87 -8.42 12.60
N ARG A 139 -14.05 -8.63 13.61
CA ARG A 139 -13.37 -9.93 13.84
C ARG A 139 -14.31 -11.13 13.90
N TYR A 140 -15.46 -10.98 14.51
CA TYR A 140 -16.45 -12.06 14.62
C TYR A 140 -17.11 -12.37 13.27
N GLN A 141 -17.51 -11.35 12.53
CA GLN A 141 -18.06 -11.50 11.18
C GLN A 141 -17.05 -12.16 10.24
N ASN A 142 -15.81 -11.71 10.26
CA ASN A 142 -14.75 -12.31 9.46
C ASN A 142 -14.49 -13.77 9.83
N MET A 143 -14.57 -14.13 11.12
CA MET A 143 -14.42 -15.53 11.57
C MET A 143 -15.58 -16.41 11.14
N GLU A 144 -16.81 -15.92 11.16
CA GLU A 144 -17.99 -16.64 10.67
C GLU A 144 -17.91 -16.87 9.16
N GLU A 145 -17.56 -15.82 8.39
CA GLU A 145 -17.35 -15.93 6.94
C GLU A 145 -16.18 -16.86 6.58
N PHE A 146 -15.11 -16.87 7.38
CA PHE A 146 -14.02 -17.85 7.24
C PHE A 146 -14.46 -19.29 7.49
N ARG A 147 -15.39 -19.52 8.43
CA ARG A 147 -15.96 -20.85 8.67
C ARG A 147 -16.87 -21.29 7.53
N ALA A 148 -17.65 -20.38 6.97
CA ALA A 148 -18.55 -20.65 5.86
C ALA A 148 -17.83 -20.89 4.52
N SER A 149 -16.58 -20.42 4.37
CA SER A 149 -15.75 -20.56 3.17
C SER A 149 -14.90 -21.85 3.15
N ARG A 150 -14.97 -22.67 4.18
CA ARG A 150 -14.33 -23.98 4.28
C ARG A 150 -15.25 -25.07 3.75
#